data_9e1a2022fe3e28c5beef93c02132869a
#
_entry.id   9e1a2022fe3e28c5beef93c02132869a
#
_cell.length_a   1.000
_cell.length_b   1.000
_cell.length_c   1.000
_cell.angle_alpha   90.00
_cell.angle_beta   90.00
_cell.angle_gamma   90.00
#
_symmetry.space_group_name_H-M   'P 1'
#
loop_
_entity.id
_entity.type
_entity.pdbx_description
1 polymer ?
#
loop_
_entity_poly.entity_id
_entity_poly.type
_entity_poly.pdbx_seq_one_letter_code
_entity_poly.pdbx_strand_id
1 'polypeptide(L)'
;QAAAPACLCAVVAYHTGRPAKMRLPRMEDMQITGKRHPFYVEYDVGFDDDGRLHGIQIDLAGNCGYSPDLSGSIVDRAMFHSDNAYFL
;
A
#
# COMPACT_ATOMS: atom_id res chain seq x y z
N GLN A 1 4.30 -10.21 -2.82
CA GLN A 1 3.07 -10.72 -2.17
C GLN A 1 2.87 -12.23 -2.33
N ALA A 2 3.31 -12.83 -3.44
CA ALA A 2 3.20 -14.27 -3.69
C ALA A 2 4.37 -15.09 -3.11
N ALA A 3 5.42 -14.43 -2.61
CA ALA A 3 6.64 -15.11 -2.16
C ALA A 3 6.39 -16.06 -0.97
N ALA A 4 5.67 -15.62 0.05
CA ALA A 4 5.40 -16.45 1.23
C ALA A 4 4.62 -17.73 0.90
N PRO A 5 3.47 -17.69 0.19
CA PRO A 5 2.78 -18.90 -0.26
C PRO A 5 3.64 -19.79 -1.16
N ALA A 6 4.45 -19.21 -2.06
CA ALA A 6 5.34 -19.98 -2.92
C ALA A 6 6.44 -20.70 -2.10
N CYS A 7 7.05 -20.02 -1.14
CA CYS A 7 8.04 -20.64 -0.25
C CYS A 7 7.44 -21.79 0.57
N LEU A 8 6.23 -21.60 1.10
CA LEU A 8 5.53 -22.65 1.85
C LEU A 8 5.26 -23.88 0.96
N CYS A 9 4.79 -23.67 -0.27
CA CYS A 9 4.62 -24.78 -1.23
C CYS A 9 5.94 -25.46 -1.54
N ALA A 10 7.02 -24.71 -1.72
CA ALA A 10 8.34 -25.26 -2.01
C ALA A 10 8.86 -26.12 -0.86
N VAL A 11 8.71 -25.69 0.38
CA VAL A 11 9.10 -26.46 1.57
C VAL A 11 8.32 -27.77 1.66
N VAL A 12 6.99 -27.70 1.46
CA VAL A 12 6.15 -28.91 1.47
C VAL A 12 6.54 -29.88 0.35
N ALA A 13 6.73 -29.38 -0.85
CA ALA A 13 7.13 -30.21 -1.99
C ALA A 13 8.50 -30.86 -1.78
N TYR A 14 9.46 -30.10 -1.22
CA TYR A 14 10.80 -30.61 -0.91
C TYR A 14 10.77 -31.77 0.09
N HIS A 15 10.05 -31.61 1.20
CA HIS A 15 10.00 -32.63 2.25
C HIS A 15 9.14 -33.84 1.91
N THR A 16 8.14 -33.69 1.06
CA THR A 16 7.23 -34.78 0.71
C THR A 16 7.60 -35.48 -0.59
N GLY A 17 8.45 -34.87 -1.43
CA GLY A 17 8.75 -35.35 -2.77
C GLY A 17 7.52 -35.33 -3.71
N ARG A 18 6.48 -34.58 -3.37
CA ARG A 18 5.22 -34.52 -4.14
C ARG A 18 4.89 -33.08 -4.55
N PRO A 19 4.16 -32.87 -5.64
CA PRO A 19 3.68 -31.57 -6.01
C PRO A 19 2.82 -30.96 -4.90
N ALA A 20 3.06 -29.69 -4.59
CA ALA A 20 2.29 -28.93 -3.59
C ALA A 20 1.56 -27.78 -4.27
N LYS A 21 0.32 -27.53 -3.86
CA LYS A 21 -0.50 -26.41 -4.30
C LYS A 21 -1.15 -25.76 -3.09
N MET A 22 -1.09 -24.45 -3.04
CA MET A 22 -1.74 -23.67 -1.99
C MET A 22 -2.75 -22.72 -2.62
N ARG A 23 -3.90 -22.64 -2.00
CA ARG A 23 -4.91 -21.61 -2.25
C ARG A 23 -5.35 -21.07 -0.89
N LEU A 24 -5.07 -19.80 -0.64
CA LEU A 24 -5.51 -19.14 0.57
C LEU A 24 -7.01 -18.82 0.48
N PRO A 25 -7.81 -19.21 1.47
CA PRO A 25 -9.14 -18.68 1.64
C PRO A 25 -9.10 -17.15 1.84
N ARG A 26 -10.19 -16.47 1.49
CA ARG A 26 -10.25 -15.01 1.50
C ARG A 26 -9.84 -14.39 2.84
N MET A 27 -10.28 -14.98 3.94
CA MET A 27 -10.01 -14.45 5.28
C MET A 27 -8.52 -14.55 5.64
N GLU A 28 -7.89 -15.68 5.35
CA GLU A 28 -6.46 -15.90 5.59
C GLU A 28 -5.61 -15.04 4.66
N ASP A 29 -5.99 -14.92 3.39
CA ASP A 29 -5.32 -14.00 2.46
C ASP A 29 -5.34 -12.56 2.96
N MET A 30 -6.47 -12.10 3.53
CA MET A 30 -6.57 -10.76 4.10
C MET A 30 -5.67 -10.53 5.32
N GLN A 31 -5.33 -11.59 6.04
CA GLN A 31 -4.51 -11.52 7.26
C GLN A 31 -3.00 -11.64 7.00
N ILE A 32 -2.59 -12.50 6.06
CA ILE A 32 -1.18 -12.89 5.92
C ILE A 32 -0.49 -12.37 4.67
N THR A 33 -1.21 -11.84 3.69
CA THR A 33 -0.59 -11.24 2.50
C THR A 33 -0.68 -9.72 2.53
N GLY A 34 0.30 -9.07 1.89
CA GLY A 34 0.34 -7.62 1.78
C GLY A 34 -0.91 -7.06 1.10
N LYS A 35 -1.41 -5.96 1.62
CA LYS A 35 -2.58 -5.23 1.14
C LYS A 35 -2.22 -3.79 0.83
N ARG A 36 -3.17 -3.02 0.30
CA ARG A 36 -3.00 -1.59 0.09
C ARG A 36 -2.77 -0.88 1.42
N HIS A 37 -1.88 0.11 1.41
CA HIS A 37 -1.61 0.91 2.58
C HIS A 37 -2.80 1.82 2.87
N PRO A 38 -3.31 1.85 4.10
CA PRO A 38 -4.18 2.94 4.53
C PRO A 38 -3.34 4.20 4.72
N PHE A 39 -3.93 5.34 4.38
CA PHE A 39 -3.34 6.65 4.57
C PHE A 39 -4.18 7.46 5.55
N TYR A 40 -3.49 8.19 6.40
CA TYR A 40 -4.05 9.31 7.15
C TYR A 40 -3.62 10.59 6.43
N VAL A 41 -4.57 11.46 6.19
CA VAL A 41 -4.33 12.70 5.45
C VAL A 41 -4.90 13.87 6.25
N GLU A 42 -4.04 14.82 6.57
CA GLU A 42 -4.44 16.14 7.06
C GLU A 42 -4.12 17.17 5.97
N TYR A 43 -4.99 18.16 5.84
CA TYR A 43 -4.75 19.23 4.89
C TYR A 43 -5.31 20.56 5.41
N ASP A 44 -4.64 21.62 5.03
CA ASP A 44 -5.07 22.99 5.23
C ASP A 44 -5.02 23.72 3.89
N VAL A 45 -6.07 24.44 3.54
CA VAL A 45 -6.19 25.04 2.22
C VAL A 45 -6.73 26.46 2.29
N GLY A 46 -6.01 27.39 1.68
CA GLY A 46 -6.44 28.77 1.48
C GLY A 46 -6.98 28.97 0.06
N PHE A 47 -8.16 29.52 -0.06
CA PHE A 47 -8.80 29.82 -1.35
C PHE A 47 -9.58 31.13 -1.28
N ASP A 48 -9.81 31.76 -2.43
CA ASP A 48 -10.62 32.98 -2.56
C ASP A 48 -12.11 32.68 -2.85
N ASP A 49 -12.90 33.75 -2.92
CA ASP A 49 -14.34 33.64 -3.18
C ASP A 49 -14.67 33.12 -4.59
N ASP A 50 -13.72 33.16 -5.52
CA ASP A 50 -13.82 32.59 -6.86
C ASP A 50 -13.42 31.09 -6.90
N GLY A 51 -12.98 30.55 -5.75
CA GLY A 51 -12.55 29.14 -5.61
C GLY A 51 -11.14 28.87 -6.11
N ARG A 52 -10.29 29.89 -6.28
CA ARG A 52 -8.88 29.70 -6.63
C ARG A 52 -8.08 29.38 -5.41
N LEU A 53 -7.22 28.38 -5.53
CA LEU A 53 -6.30 27.98 -4.46
C LEU A 53 -5.15 28.98 -4.39
N HIS A 54 -4.88 29.49 -3.19
CA HIS A 54 -3.76 30.38 -2.86
C HIS A 54 -2.63 29.68 -2.11
N GLY A 55 -2.95 28.59 -1.45
CA GLY A 55 -1.98 27.79 -0.74
C GLY A 55 -2.62 26.50 -0.25
N ILE A 56 -1.81 25.46 -0.15
CA ILE A 56 -2.22 24.18 0.39
C ILE A 56 -1.07 23.57 1.20
N GLN A 57 -1.39 23.08 2.36
CA GLN A 57 -0.51 22.20 3.13
C GLN A 57 -1.16 20.83 3.21
N ILE A 58 -0.40 19.79 2.91
CA ILE A 58 -0.89 18.39 2.96
C ILE A 58 0.11 17.57 3.74
N ASP A 59 -0.37 16.92 4.79
CA ASP A 59 0.38 15.94 5.57
C ASP A 59 -0.14 14.53 5.25
N LEU A 60 0.72 13.70 4.68
CA LEU A 60 0.41 12.33 4.26
C LEU A 60 1.16 11.33 5.13
N ALA A 61 0.43 10.54 5.91
CA ALA A 61 1.00 9.46 6.69
C ALA A 61 0.52 8.09 6.19
N GLY A 62 1.42 7.30 5.65
CA GLY A 62 1.13 5.93 5.19
C GLY A 62 1.35 4.91 6.30
N ASN A 63 0.36 4.09 6.60
CA ASN A 63 0.55 2.97 7.52
C ASN A 63 1.17 1.79 6.79
N CYS A 64 2.47 1.61 6.98
CA CYS A 64 3.28 0.59 6.32
C CYS A 64 3.18 -0.81 6.98
N GLY A 65 2.54 -0.91 8.16
CA GLY A 65 2.51 -2.14 8.92
C GLY A 65 3.89 -2.51 9.51
N TYR A 66 4.10 -3.79 9.77
CA TYR A 66 5.32 -4.30 10.43
C TYR A 66 6.52 -4.45 9.47
N SER A 67 6.31 -4.41 8.18
CA SER A 67 7.36 -4.58 7.17
C SER A 67 7.26 -3.49 6.10
N PRO A 68 8.36 -2.79 5.81
CA PRO A 68 8.33 -1.70 4.83
C PRO A 68 8.04 -2.19 3.40
N ASP A 69 8.51 -3.37 3.00
CA ASP A 69 8.32 -3.93 1.66
C ASP A 69 8.38 -2.84 0.55
N LEU A 70 7.28 -2.59 -0.14
CA LEU A 70 7.15 -1.55 -1.18
C LEU A 70 6.69 -0.19 -0.65
N SER A 71 6.65 0.00 0.67
CA SER A 71 6.06 1.19 1.29
C SER A 71 6.71 2.50 0.86
N GLY A 72 8.04 2.52 0.70
CA GLY A 72 8.75 3.71 0.21
C GLY A 72 8.20 4.18 -1.13
N SER A 73 8.18 3.31 -2.12
CA SER A 73 7.65 3.61 -3.46
C SER A 73 6.16 3.99 -3.46
N ILE A 74 5.38 3.46 -2.52
CA ILE A 74 3.95 3.79 -2.41
C ILE A 74 3.76 5.20 -1.86
N VAL A 75 4.53 5.57 -0.83
CA VAL A 75 4.49 6.91 -0.24
C VAL A 75 5.04 7.95 -1.22
N ASP A 76 6.17 7.67 -1.88
CA ASP A 76 6.73 8.52 -2.93
C ASP A 76 5.69 8.80 -4.02
N ARG A 77 5.00 7.76 -4.47
CA ARG A 77 3.95 7.90 -5.48
C ARG A 77 2.78 8.76 -4.99
N ALA A 78 2.37 8.61 -3.74
CA ALA A 78 1.33 9.45 -3.15
C ALA A 78 1.76 10.92 -3.12
N MET A 79 3.01 11.18 -2.76
CA MET A 79 3.59 12.52 -2.74
C MET A 79 3.64 13.13 -4.15
N PHE A 80 4.16 12.40 -5.15
CA PHE A 80 4.27 12.88 -6.53
C PHE A 80 2.93 13.18 -7.21
N HIS A 81 1.85 12.61 -6.73
CA HIS A 81 0.51 12.81 -7.28
C HIS A 81 -0.42 13.58 -6.33
N SER A 82 0.13 14.21 -5.30
CA SER A 82 -0.67 14.94 -4.30
C SER A 82 -1.33 16.20 -4.85
N ASP A 83 -0.73 16.82 -5.87
CA ASP A 83 -1.29 17.98 -6.57
C ASP A 83 -2.53 17.63 -7.41
N ASN A 84 -2.71 16.34 -7.76
CA ASN A 84 -3.83 15.82 -8.53
C ASN A 84 -4.05 16.61 -9.83
N ALA A 85 -5.25 17.21 -10.02
CA ALA A 85 -5.62 17.97 -11.19
C ALA A 85 -5.55 19.50 -10.97
N TYR A 86 -5.07 19.92 -9.82
CA TYR A 86 -4.94 21.33 -9.49
C TYR A 86 -3.62 21.90 -10.03
N PHE A 87 -3.68 23.13 -10.45
CA PHE A 87 -2.49 23.93 -10.72
C PHE A 87 -2.11 24.64 -9.41
N LEU A 88 -1.03 24.19 -8.83
CA LEU A 88 -0.50 24.70 -7.55
C LEU A 88 0.79 25.50 -7.77
#